data_107f416397ba6e9ae6345f4b7ebecfe6
#
_entry.id   107f416397ba6e9ae6345f4b7ebecfe6
#
_cell.length_a   1.000
_cell.length_b   1.000
_cell.length_c   1.000
_cell.angle_alpha   90.00
_cell.angle_beta   90.00
_cell.angle_gamma   90.00
#
_symmetry.space_group_name_H-M   'P 1'
#
loop_
_entity.id
_entity.type
_entity.pdbx_description
1 polymer ?
#
loop_
_entity_poly.entity_id
_entity_poly.type
_entity_poly.pdbx_seq_one_letter_code
_entity_poly.pdbx_strand_id
1 'polypeptide(L)'
;EEQLSSFIENSSISDSYTVMSGGNPRDDFRFVRHWIEIGKSNHKDYVLYSKGGEFSPYYFDVHLALNWKERGHQLKSHCPEYRRALGWSPDWQALMMNYKSYFLPGITWPRRTSRLSFRFLPQGCVFGDKSPVIQSISNEPKELIPLISQLNSSSVDGLVSLMVGSSELAQSFEVGIISALPSRSYDVDRLSEVSLLQWNNYRDLDTTNEVSHAYLYPFISGKKTTYLQAFDNTVNSQKSSILNIIKNQSEIDNNFLLDMRDGSKLNANDFSLLTNKDFAKSTFSFAVGCLFGRWDYERRLEANNIEDDPFSNPGFISPALIDINKKSVLSIDSESISSVLNSIFIDNTWETSFAKDIGFDDISYYINKVNGFFNDHLNKYTKSKRYFPIYWPLQTISGSYTLWVYYHSLNQQTLYTCVNDFIEPKLAIVTADLNGLRDKSTRSTEEEKELAHLADLEAELREFRNELLRLAKFWKPNLNDG
;
A
#
# COMPACT_ATOMS: atom_id res chain seq x y z
N GLU A 1 -23.15 -11.51 -35.07
CA GLU A 1 -24.50 -12.04 -34.85
C GLU A 1 -24.57 -12.93 -33.61
N GLU A 2 -23.65 -13.88 -33.39
CA GLU A 2 -23.60 -14.73 -32.19
C GLU A 2 -23.47 -13.93 -30.88
N GLN A 3 -22.79 -12.80 -30.88
CA GLN A 3 -22.67 -11.91 -29.72
C GLN A 3 -24.00 -11.25 -29.36
N LEU A 4 -24.78 -10.85 -30.35
CA LEU A 4 -26.11 -10.28 -30.13
C LEU A 4 -27.10 -11.37 -29.70
N SER A 5 -26.98 -12.58 -30.24
CA SER A 5 -27.83 -13.72 -29.84
C SER A 5 -27.58 -14.08 -28.36
N SER A 6 -26.34 -13.95 -27.85
CA SER A 6 -26.05 -14.24 -26.46
C SER A 6 -26.77 -13.32 -25.45
N PHE A 7 -27.12 -12.08 -25.82
CA PHE A 7 -27.98 -11.20 -25.01
C PHE A 7 -29.45 -11.56 -25.05
N ILE A 8 -29.87 -12.23 -26.10
CA ILE A 8 -31.29 -12.60 -26.31
C ILE A 8 -31.58 -13.96 -25.66
N GLU A 9 -30.62 -14.89 -25.72
CA GLU A 9 -30.81 -16.29 -25.31
C GLU A 9 -30.47 -16.56 -23.85
N ASN A 10 -29.68 -15.69 -23.18
CA ASN A 10 -29.26 -15.85 -21.79
C ASN A 10 -29.92 -14.82 -20.88
N SER A 11 -30.13 -15.21 -19.61
CA SER A 11 -30.49 -14.27 -18.55
C SER A 11 -29.35 -13.26 -18.32
N SER A 12 -29.70 -12.07 -17.88
CA SER A 12 -28.71 -11.04 -17.53
C SER A 12 -28.08 -11.27 -16.14
N ILE A 13 -26.93 -10.67 -15.89
CA ILE A 13 -26.31 -10.67 -14.54
C ILE A 13 -27.30 -10.14 -13.49
N SER A 14 -28.07 -9.10 -13.83
CA SER A 14 -29.05 -8.50 -12.89
C SER A 14 -30.23 -9.40 -12.54
N ASP A 15 -30.46 -10.50 -13.26
CA ASP A 15 -31.52 -11.44 -12.94
C ASP A 15 -31.15 -12.35 -11.74
N SER A 16 -29.86 -12.56 -11.51
CA SER A 16 -29.36 -13.47 -10.46
C SER A 16 -28.54 -12.73 -9.37
N TYR A 17 -28.08 -11.51 -9.65
CA TYR A 17 -27.21 -10.75 -8.75
C TYR A 17 -27.67 -9.29 -8.65
N THR A 18 -27.42 -8.66 -7.51
CA THR A 18 -27.64 -7.22 -7.34
C THR A 18 -26.42 -6.44 -7.82
N VAL A 19 -26.61 -5.56 -8.81
CA VAL A 19 -25.53 -4.71 -9.36
C VAL A 19 -25.80 -3.25 -9.00
N MET A 20 -24.89 -2.60 -8.29
CA MET A 20 -25.18 -1.27 -7.76
C MET A 20 -23.93 -0.38 -7.62
N SER A 21 -24.15 0.93 -7.66
CA SER A 21 -23.12 1.93 -7.34
C SER A 21 -23.11 2.26 -5.85
N GLY A 22 -21.96 2.61 -5.32
CA GLY A 22 -21.79 3.03 -3.94
C GLY A 22 -21.85 4.54 -3.74
N GLY A 23 -21.50 4.97 -2.54
CA GLY A 23 -21.55 6.36 -2.12
C GLY A 23 -20.25 7.13 -2.34
N ASN A 24 -20.36 8.46 -2.18
CA ASN A 24 -19.22 9.36 -2.22
C ASN A 24 -19.29 10.35 -1.06
N PRO A 25 -18.34 10.36 -0.12
CA PRO A 25 -18.32 11.24 1.04
C PRO A 25 -18.12 12.72 0.68
N ARG A 26 -17.71 13.05 -0.54
CA ARG A 26 -17.45 14.38 -1.10
C ARG A 26 -16.28 15.16 -0.48
N ASP A 27 -15.84 14.78 0.70
CA ASP A 27 -14.65 15.35 1.36
C ASP A 27 -13.70 14.20 1.76
N ASP A 28 -12.90 13.80 0.79
CA ASP A 28 -11.91 12.72 1.00
C ASP A 28 -10.83 13.12 1.99
N PHE A 29 -10.46 14.40 2.01
CA PHE A 29 -9.44 14.89 2.92
C PHE A 29 -9.85 14.71 4.37
N ARG A 30 -11.10 14.94 4.67
CA ARG A 30 -11.66 14.80 6.02
C ARG A 30 -11.96 13.36 6.40
N PHE A 31 -12.53 12.55 5.48
CA PHE A 31 -13.13 11.26 5.83
C PHE A 31 -12.34 10.05 5.39
N VAL A 32 -11.40 10.19 4.43
CA VAL A 32 -10.69 9.05 3.85
C VAL A 32 -9.21 9.09 4.23
N ARG A 33 -8.67 7.95 4.64
CA ARG A 33 -7.26 7.73 4.98
C ARG A 33 -6.73 6.53 4.22
N HIS A 34 -5.41 6.44 4.08
CA HIS A 34 -4.78 5.16 3.79
C HIS A 34 -4.81 4.30 5.06
N TRP A 35 -4.99 2.99 4.95
CA TRP A 35 -5.10 2.11 6.13
C TRP A 35 -3.87 2.21 7.06
N ILE A 36 -2.69 2.44 6.47
CA ILE A 36 -1.43 2.60 7.21
C ILE A 36 -1.44 3.84 8.11
N GLU A 37 -2.17 4.89 7.77
CA GLU A 37 -2.25 6.12 8.59
C GLU A 37 -3.01 5.87 9.89
N ILE A 38 -3.79 4.79 9.99
CA ILE A 38 -4.68 4.56 11.11
C ILE A 38 -3.93 3.84 12.23
N GLY A 39 -3.73 4.54 13.34
CA GLY A 39 -3.15 3.92 14.53
C GLY A 39 -4.07 2.86 15.15
N LYS A 40 -3.48 1.86 15.80
CA LYS A 40 -4.19 0.70 16.38
C LYS A 40 -5.36 1.10 17.30
N SER A 41 -5.21 2.17 18.08
CA SER A 41 -6.28 2.69 18.97
C SER A 41 -7.53 3.14 18.21
N ASN A 42 -7.40 3.45 16.93
CA ASN A 42 -8.43 4.04 16.10
C ASN A 42 -9.05 3.05 15.10
N HIS A 43 -8.55 1.81 15.01
CA HIS A 43 -9.07 0.79 14.08
C HIS A 43 -10.60 0.64 14.16
N LYS A 44 -11.18 0.72 15.35
CA LYS A 44 -12.63 0.63 15.58
C LYS A 44 -13.45 1.80 14.98
N ASP A 45 -12.79 2.92 14.71
CA ASP A 45 -13.43 4.14 14.22
C ASP A 45 -13.40 4.22 12.67
N TYR A 46 -12.73 3.27 12.00
CA TYR A 46 -12.60 3.22 10.56
C TYR A 46 -13.08 1.89 9.99
N VAL A 47 -13.48 1.92 8.72
CA VAL A 47 -13.83 0.74 7.92
C VAL A 47 -13.10 0.81 6.59
N LEU A 48 -12.78 -0.33 5.99
CA LEU A 48 -12.16 -0.36 4.66
C LEU A 48 -13.10 0.26 3.61
N TYR A 49 -12.52 0.98 2.66
CA TYR A 49 -13.24 1.74 1.65
C TYR A 49 -12.72 1.45 0.24
N SER A 50 -13.52 0.75 -0.55
CA SER A 50 -13.22 0.50 -1.95
C SER A 50 -13.61 1.71 -2.80
N LYS A 51 -12.64 2.30 -3.52
CA LYS A 51 -12.83 3.53 -4.31
C LYS A 51 -12.12 3.48 -5.68
N GLY A 52 -12.57 2.60 -6.55
CA GLY A 52 -11.96 2.43 -7.87
C GLY A 52 -10.57 1.81 -7.81
N GLY A 53 -9.64 2.31 -8.59
CA GLY A 53 -8.26 1.82 -8.67
C GLY A 53 -7.84 1.55 -10.10
N GLU A 54 -6.71 0.86 -10.25
CA GLU A 54 -6.11 0.49 -11.52
C GLU A 54 -6.70 -0.79 -12.08
N PHE A 55 -6.31 -1.16 -13.30
CA PHE A 55 -6.59 -2.48 -13.86
C PHE A 55 -5.90 -3.54 -13.00
N SER A 56 -6.68 -4.39 -12.35
CA SER A 56 -6.19 -5.52 -11.57
C SER A 56 -7.31 -6.55 -11.44
N PRO A 57 -7.32 -7.64 -12.23
CA PRO A 57 -8.31 -8.70 -12.13
C PRO A 57 -8.12 -9.50 -10.84
N TYR A 58 -9.19 -10.06 -10.30
CA TYR A 58 -9.29 -10.96 -9.15
C TYR A 58 -8.87 -10.35 -7.80
N TYR A 59 -7.72 -9.68 -7.71
CA TYR A 59 -7.22 -9.07 -6.48
C TYR A 59 -6.82 -7.61 -6.70
N PHE A 60 -7.20 -6.78 -5.77
CA PHE A 60 -6.68 -5.41 -5.61
C PHE A 60 -6.82 -5.02 -4.15
N ASP A 61 -5.73 -4.56 -3.57
CA ASP A 61 -5.71 -4.18 -2.16
C ASP A 61 -6.71 -3.05 -1.85
N VAL A 62 -7.56 -3.24 -0.84
CA VAL A 62 -8.50 -2.20 -0.37
C VAL A 62 -7.75 -1.26 0.57
N HIS A 63 -6.84 -0.48 0.01
CA HIS A 63 -5.87 0.35 0.73
C HIS A 63 -6.47 1.60 1.39
N LEU A 64 -7.73 1.95 1.12
CA LEU A 64 -8.37 3.11 1.75
C LEU A 64 -9.26 2.69 2.91
N ALA A 65 -9.40 3.60 3.85
CA ALA A 65 -10.28 3.50 5.00
C ALA A 65 -11.14 4.75 5.12
N LEU A 66 -12.39 4.57 5.50
CA LEU A 66 -13.39 5.61 5.70
C LEU A 66 -13.62 5.81 7.21
N ASN A 67 -13.62 7.03 7.68
CA ASN A 67 -14.01 7.33 9.05
C ASN A 67 -15.51 6.97 9.25
N TRP A 68 -15.72 5.95 10.05
CA TRP A 68 -17.04 5.39 10.35
C TRP A 68 -17.38 5.47 11.84
N LYS A 69 -16.67 6.32 12.57
CA LYS A 69 -16.89 6.52 14.01
C LYS A 69 -18.37 6.76 14.31
N GLU A 70 -18.88 6.10 15.37
CA GLU A 70 -20.29 6.18 15.78
C GLU A 70 -21.25 5.87 14.61
N ARG A 71 -20.94 4.81 13.85
CA ARG A 71 -21.71 4.37 12.66
C ARG A 71 -21.78 5.47 11.58
N GLY A 72 -20.70 6.24 11.42
CA GLY A 72 -20.60 7.30 10.41
C GLY A 72 -21.34 8.59 10.77
N HIS A 73 -21.52 8.88 12.03
CA HIS A 73 -22.26 10.08 12.49
C HIS A 73 -21.76 11.38 11.87
N GLN A 74 -20.42 11.61 11.89
CA GLN A 74 -19.84 12.82 11.28
C GLN A 74 -20.09 12.91 9.78
N LEU A 75 -19.93 11.79 9.06
CA LEU A 75 -20.20 11.72 7.63
C LEU A 75 -21.67 11.97 7.32
N LYS A 76 -22.59 11.35 8.08
CA LYS A 76 -24.04 11.52 7.93
C LYS A 76 -24.52 12.93 8.26
N SER A 77 -23.80 13.68 9.09
CA SER A 77 -24.06 15.08 9.37
C SER A 77 -23.51 16.01 8.28
N HIS A 78 -22.32 15.73 7.77
CA HIS A 78 -21.66 16.50 6.73
C HIS A 78 -22.40 16.43 5.38
N CYS A 79 -22.84 15.26 4.97
CA CYS A 79 -23.49 15.07 3.66
C CYS A 79 -24.71 15.99 3.43
N PRO A 80 -25.64 16.16 4.36
CA PRO A 80 -26.74 17.12 4.24
C PRO A 80 -26.29 18.58 4.13
N GLU A 81 -25.25 18.97 4.87
CA GLU A 81 -24.68 20.33 4.80
C GLU A 81 -24.10 20.62 3.42
N TYR A 82 -23.29 19.68 2.90
CA TYR A 82 -22.73 19.76 1.55
C TYR A 82 -23.83 19.88 0.49
N ARG A 83 -24.90 19.08 0.59
CA ARG A 83 -26.01 19.12 -0.36
C ARG A 83 -26.80 20.43 -0.29
N ARG A 84 -27.06 20.97 0.91
CA ARG A 84 -27.70 22.29 1.06
C ARG A 84 -26.88 23.40 0.41
N ALA A 85 -25.56 23.37 0.57
CA ALA A 85 -24.67 24.35 -0.05
C ALA A 85 -24.76 24.35 -1.60
N LEU A 86 -25.19 23.23 -2.20
CA LEU A 86 -25.43 23.09 -3.64
C LEU A 86 -26.90 23.31 -4.05
N GLY A 87 -27.77 23.69 -3.11
CA GLY A 87 -29.21 23.84 -3.38
C GLY A 87 -29.97 22.53 -3.55
N TRP A 88 -29.41 21.40 -3.07
CA TRP A 88 -30.00 20.08 -3.18
C TRP A 88 -30.73 19.66 -1.89
N SER A 89 -31.64 18.70 -2.00
CA SER A 89 -32.29 18.10 -0.84
C SER A 89 -31.27 17.56 0.16
N PRO A 90 -31.41 17.89 1.48
CA PRO A 90 -30.43 17.52 2.50
C PRO A 90 -30.60 16.06 2.95
N ASP A 91 -30.35 15.12 2.04
CA ASP A 91 -30.40 13.68 2.31
C ASP A 91 -29.00 13.06 2.22
N TRP A 92 -28.48 12.54 3.32
CA TRP A 92 -27.18 11.87 3.35
C TRP A 92 -27.18 10.58 2.53
N GLN A 93 -28.32 9.89 2.42
CA GLN A 93 -28.46 8.63 1.65
C GLN A 93 -28.26 8.88 0.15
N ALA A 94 -28.59 10.08 -0.33
CA ALA A 94 -28.36 10.45 -1.72
C ALA A 94 -26.87 10.61 -2.08
N LEU A 95 -25.99 10.81 -1.10
CA LEU A 95 -24.52 10.75 -1.29
C LEU A 95 -23.94 9.39 -0.95
N MET A 96 -24.49 8.72 0.06
CA MET A 96 -24.04 7.38 0.48
C MET A 96 -25.05 6.33 -0.02
N MET A 97 -25.20 6.26 -1.35
CA MET A 97 -26.17 5.39 -2.02
C MET A 97 -25.93 3.92 -1.65
N ASN A 98 -27.01 3.14 -1.62
CA ASN A 98 -26.99 1.70 -1.34
C ASN A 98 -26.31 1.34 0.00
N TYR A 99 -26.37 2.22 1.00
CA TYR A 99 -25.72 2.02 2.29
C TYR A 99 -26.17 0.76 3.05
N LYS A 100 -27.34 0.21 2.73
CA LYS A 100 -27.85 -1.05 3.31
C LYS A 100 -27.07 -2.29 2.85
N SER A 101 -26.38 -2.16 1.72
CA SER A 101 -25.55 -3.20 1.12
C SER A 101 -24.06 -3.06 1.48
N TYR A 102 -23.70 -2.05 2.28
CA TYR A 102 -22.33 -1.92 2.81
C TYR A 102 -22.01 -3.09 3.72
N PHE A 103 -20.73 -3.38 3.85
CA PHE A 103 -20.16 -4.44 4.68
C PHE A 103 -20.40 -5.88 4.19
N LEU A 104 -21.23 -6.07 3.16
CA LEU A 104 -21.39 -7.36 2.52
C LEU A 104 -20.26 -7.60 1.50
N PRO A 105 -19.77 -8.84 1.36
CA PRO A 105 -18.79 -9.19 0.34
C PRO A 105 -19.40 -9.10 -1.06
N GLY A 106 -18.52 -8.98 -2.08
CA GLY A 106 -18.98 -8.84 -3.45
C GLY A 106 -17.88 -8.98 -4.49
N ILE A 107 -18.21 -8.68 -5.73
CA ILE A 107 -17.27 -8.41 -6.81
C ILE A 107 -17.35 -6.93 -7.13
N THR A 108 -16.22 -6.27 -7.28
CA THR A 108 -16.15 -4.85 -7.62
C THR A 108 -15.28 -4.62 -8.85
N TRP A 109 -15.44 -3.45 -9.49
CA TRP A 109 -14.62 -3.04 -10.62
C TRP A 109 -14.33 -1.53 -10.58
N PRO A 110 -13.21 -1.06 -11.17
CA PRO A 110 -12.96 0.36 -11.33
C PRO A 110 -13.89 0.92 -12.41
N ARG A 111 -14.75 1.87 -12.02
CA ARG A 111 -15.73 2.47 -12.95
C ARG A 111 -15.07 3.19 -14.13
N ARG A 112 -13.85 3.74 -13.94
CA ARG A 112 -13.09 4.42 -14.99
C ARG A 112 -11.66 3.92 -15.04
N THR A 113 -11.31 3.25 -16.11
CA THR A 113 -9.97 2.72 -16.37
C THR A 113 -9.82 2.46 -17.87
N SER A 114 -8.60 2.23 -18.36
CA SER A 114 -8.34 1.87 -19.76
C SER A 114 -8.84 0.45 -20.12
N ARG A 115 -8.92 -0.46 -19.14
CA ARG A 115 -9.38 -1.84 -19.30
C ARG A 115 -10.29 -2.21 -18.14
N LEU A 116 -11.35 -2.98 -18.43
CA LEU A 116 -12.24 -3.52 -17.40
C LEU A 116 -11.55 -4.66 -16.65
N SER A 117 -11.70 -4.68 -15.32
CA SER A 117 -11.26 -5.80 -14.48
C SER A 117 -12.16 -5.93 -13.27
N PHE A 118 -12.54 -7.16 -12.96
CA PHE A 118 -13.33 -7.50 -11.79
C PHE A 118 -12.47 -8.15 -10.72
N ARG A 119 -12.72 -7.80 -9.46
CA ARG A 119 -11.95 -8.24 -8.30
C ARG A 119 -12.85 -8.49 -7.11
N PHE A 120 -12.45 -9.38 -6.24
CA PHE A 120 -13.18 -9.65 -5.01
C PHE A 120 -13.18 -8.43 -4.09
N LEU A 121 -14.31 -8.16 -3.47
CA LEU A 121 -14.48 -7.18 -2.41
C LEU A 121 -14.68 -7.91 -1.08
N PRO A 122 -13.75 -7.78 -0.11
CA PRO A 122 -13.89 -8.39 1.20
C PRO A 122 -15.12 -7.88 1.96
N GLN A 123 -15.64 -8.70 2.88
CA GLN A 123 -16.66 -8.27 3.82
C GLN A 123 -16.16 -7.12 4.72
N GLY A 124 -17.07 -6.36 5.30
CA GLY A 124 -16.70 -5.25 6.17
C GLY A 124 -16.25 -3.98 5.45
N CYS A 125 -16.34 -3.95 4.12
CA CYS A 125 -15.99 -2.79 3.31
C CYS A 125 -17.19 -1.90 2.99
N VAL A 126 -16.96 -0.60 2.92
CA VAL A 126 -17.83 0.36 2.23
C VAL A 126 -17.33 0.49 0.80
N PHE A 127 -18.23 0.57 -0.17
CA PHE A 127 -17.87 0.77 -1.58
C PHE A 127 -18.37 2.12 -2.10
N GLY A 128 -17.56 2.73 -2.96
CA GLY A 128 -17.78 4.06 -3.50
C GLY A 128 -18.42 4.08 -4.89
N ASP A 129 -18.77 5.27 -5.35
CA ASP A 129 -19.29 5.53 -6.71
C ASP A 129 -18.31 5.16 -7.82
N LYS A 130 -17.00 5.11 -7.51
CA LYS A 130 -15.95 4.69 -8.44
C LYS A 130 -15.61 3.20 -8.37
N SER A 131 -16.27 2.48 -7.49
CA SER A 131 -16.10 1.05 -7.23
C SER A 131 -17.46 0.40 -7.05
N PRO A 132 -18.29 0.34 -8.12
CA PRO A 132 -19.57 -0.34 -8.04
C PRO A 132 -19.39 -1.81 -7.68
N VAL A 133 -20.47 -2.48 -7.27
CA VAL A 133 -20.40 -3.83 -6.73
C VAL A 133 -21.48 -4.74 -7.33
N ILE A 134 -21.15 -6.02 -7.44
CA ILE A 134 -22.07 -7.14 -7.68
C ILE A 134 -22.14 -7.93 -6.38
N GLN A 135 -23.33 -8.17 -5.88
CA GLN A 135 -23.57 -8.96 -4.66
C GLN A 135 -24.58 -10.07 -4.94
N SER A 136 -24.43 -11.21 -4.24
CA SER A 136 -25.39 -12.30 -4.30
C SER A 136 -26.75 -11.87 -3.71
N ILE A 137 -27.84 -12.22 -4.37
CA ILE A 137 -29.19 -12.01 -3.87
C ILE A 137 -29.51 -13.00 -2.74
N SER A 138 -28.94 -14.20 -2.79
CA SER A 138 -29.10 -15.25 -1.76
C SER A 138 -28.30 -14.96 -0.49
N ASN A 139 -27.41 -13.97 -0.49
CA ASN A 139 -26.38 -13.69 0.53
C ASN A 139 -25.32 -14.82 0.68
N GLU A 140 -25.15 -15.65 -0.35
CA GLU A 140 -24.14 -16.71 -0.42
C GLU A 140 -22.92 -16.22 -1.23
N PRO A 141 -21.86 -15.71 -0.58
CA PRO A 141 -20.72 -15.13 -1.31
C PRO A 141 -19.99 -16.11 -2.24
N LYS A 142 -20.06 -17.41 -1.92
CA LYS A 142 -19.41 -18.46 -2.71
C LYS A 142 -19.91 -18.52 -4.15
N GLU A 143 -21.16 -18.10 -4.41
CA GLU A 143 -21.72 -18.01 -5.78
C GLU A 143 -20.96 -17.00 -6.66
N LEU A 144 -20.28 -16.05 -6.05
CA LEU A 144 -19.50 -15.02 -6.74
C LEU A 144 -18.13 -15.54 -7.21
N ILE A 145 -17.63 -16.64 -6.63
CA ILE A 145 -16.29 -17.15 -6.94
C ILE A 145 -16.18 -17.59 -8.42
N PRO A 146 -17.05 -18.45 -8.95
CA PRO A 146 -16.98 -18.82 -10.37
C PRO A 146 -17.41 -17.69 -11.29
N LEU A 147 -18.32 -16.80 -10.86
CA LEU A 147 -18.80 -15.67 -11.64
C LEU A 147 -17.66 -14.72 -12.04
N ILE A 148 -16.69 -14.49 -11.15
CA ILE A 148 -15.58 -13.56 -11.45
C ILE A 148 -14.73 -14.03 -12.62
N SER A 149 -14.60 -15.34 -12.85
CA SER A 149 -13.91 -15.88 -14.03
C SER A 149 -14.67 -15.55 -15.31
N GLN A 150 -16.00 -15.71 -15.32
CA GLN A 150 -16.81 -15.28 -16.45
C GLN A 150 -16.62 -13.78 -16.73
N LEU A 151 -16.70 -12.96 -15.70
CA LEU A 151 -16.59 -11.50 -15.81
C LEU A 151 -15.22 -11.03 -16.30
N ASN A 152 -14.14 -11.74 -15.95
CA ASN A 152 -12.77 -11.45 -16.41
C ASN A 152 -12.38 -12.20 -17.69
N SER A 153 -13.32 -12.88 -18.35
CA SER A 153 -13.03 -13.55 -19.63
C SER A 153 -12.87 -12.54 -20.78
N SER A 154 -12.07 -12.91 -21.77
CA SER A 154 -11.89 -12.13 -22.99
C SER A 154 -13.20 -11.90 -23.75
N SER A 155 -14.15 -12.84 -23.66
CA SER A 155 -15.49 -12.71 -24.23
C SER A 155 -16.28 -11.55 -23.63
N VAL A 156 -16.25 -11.38 -22.30
CA VAL A 156 -16.92 -10.26 -21.62
C VAL A 156 -16.24 -8.93 -21.96
N ASP A 157 -14.90 -8.90 -21.98
CA ASP A 157 -14.15 -7.71 -22.40
C ASP A 157 -14.55 -7.26 -23.81
N GLY A 158 -14.65 -8.20 -24.74
CA GLY A 158 -15.14 -7.93 -26.10
C GLY A 158 -16.59 -7.44 -26.15
N LEU A 159 -17.51 -8.05 -25.41
CA LEU A 159 -18.91 -7.60 -25.35
C LEU A 159 -19.03 -6.18 -24.80
N VAL A 160 -18.32 -5.88 -23.72
CA VAL A 160 -18.30 -4.52 -23.13
C VAL A 160 -17.70 -3.50 -24.08
N SER A 161 -16.61 -3.85 -24.77
CA SER A 161 -16.00 -2.98 -25.78
C SER A 161 -16.97 -2.61 -26.91
N LEU A 162 -17.85 -3.53 -27.33
CA LEU A 162 -18.90 -3.25 -28.30
C LEU A 162 -19.98 -2.30 -27.74
N MET A 163 -20.32 -2.44 -26.45
CA MET A 163 -21.36 -1.60 -25.81
C MET A 163 -20.87 -0.17 -25.53
N VAL A 164 -19.60 -0.01 -25.17
CA VAL A 164 -19.01 1.29 -24.78
C VAL A 164 -18.47 2.05 -26.00
N GLY A 165 -18.17 1.35 -27.09
CA GLY A 165 -17.46 1.89 -28.25
C GLY A 165 -15.96 1.96 -28.04
N SER A 166 -15.20 1.92 -29.12
CA SER A 166 -13.74 2.05 -29.09
C SER A 166 -13.35 3.51 -28.89
N SER A 167 -12.81 3.85 -27.73
CA SER A 167 -12.16 5.15 -27.46
C SER A 167 -10.80 4.89 -26.86
N GLU A 168 -9.77 5.60 -27.33
CA GLU A 168 -8.42 5.54 -26.77
C GLU A 168 -8.32 6.18 -25.36
N LEU A 169 -9.39 6.85 -24.91
CA LEU A 169 -9.50 7.49 -23.61
C LEU A 169 -10.08 6.52 -22.58
N ALA A 170 -9.87 6.81 -21.30
CA ALA A 170 -10.42 6.03 -20.19
C ALA A 170 -11.94 5.83 -20.33
N GLN A 171 -12.36 4.58 -20.46
CA GLN A 171 -13.76 4.19 -20.62
C GLN A 171 -14.50 4.24 -19.27
N SER A 172 -15.82 4.47 -19.34
CA SER A 172 -16.68 4.45 -18.16
C SER A 172 -17.54 3.18 -18.18
N PHE A 173 -17.24 2.26 -17.27
CA PHE A 173 -17.95 1.00 -17.10
C PHE A 173 -19.10 1.16 -16.10
N GLU A 174 -20.23 1.63 -16.63
CA GLU A 174 -21.39 1.96 -15.82
C GLU A 174 -22.14 0.72 -15.33
N VAL A 175 -22.87 0.85 -14.21
CA VAL A 175 -23.67 -0.23 -13.60
C VAL A 175 -24.61 -0.85 -14.62
N GLY A 176 -25.30 -0.03 -15.44
CA GLY A 176 -26.24 -0.52 -16.45
C GLY A 176 -25.61 -1.44 -17.51
N ILE A 177 -24.36 -1.17 -17.90
CA ILE A 177 -23.61 -2.00 -18.85
C ILE A 177 -23.33 -3.37 -18.23
N ILE A 178 -22.84 -3.40 -17.01
CA ILE A 178 -22.48 -4.64 -16.30
C ILE A 178 -23.75 -5.44 -15.95
N SER A 179 -24.83 -4.79 -15.55
CA SER A 179 -26.11 -5.43 -15.26
C SER A 179 -26.67 -6.19 -16.46
N ALA A 180 -26.46 -5.66 -17.66
CA ALA A 180 -26.97 -6.22 -18.91
C ALA A 180 -26.11 -7.37 -19.48
N LEU A 181 -24.94 -7.65 -18.91
CA LEU A 181 -24.09 -8.74 -19.40
C LEU A 181 -24.82 -10.10 -19.27
N PRO A 182 -24.67 -11.00 -20.25
CA PRO A 182 -25.31 -12.31 -20.19
C PRO A 182 -24.68 -13.20 -19.12
N SER A 183 -25.52 -13.85 -18.32
CA SER A 183 -25.10 -14.90 -17.39
C SER A 183 -25.13 -16.23 -18.15
N ARG A 184 -24.02 -16.97 -18.15
CA ARG A 184 -23.86 -18.24 -18.84
C ARG A 184 -23.74 -19.39 -17.86
N SER A 185 -24.16 -20.57 -18.25
CA SER A 185 -23.88 -21.80 -17.53
C SER A 185 -22.40 -22.17 -17.66
N TYR A 186 -21.80 -22.66 -16.58
CA TYR A 186 -20.41 -23.07 -16.52
C TYR A 186 -20.18 -24.17 -15.48
N ASP A 187 -19.03 -24.82 -15.55
CA ASP A 187 -18.60 -25.75 -14.51
C ASP A 187 -18.22 -24.94 -13.25
N VAL A 188 -19.12 -24.93 -12.26
CA VAL A 188 -19.00 -24.14 -11.03
C VAL A 188 -17.77 -24.53 -10.22
N ASP A 189 -17.51 -25.85 -10.09
CA ASP A 189 -16.41 -26.34 -9.24
C ASP A 189 -15.06 -25.99 -9.87
N ARG A 190 -14.89 -26.25 -11.15
CA ARG A 190 -13.66 -25.97 -11.87
C ARG A 190 -13.35 -24.47 -11.94
N LEU A 191 -14.34 -23.64 -12.25
CA LEU A 191 -14.10 -22.19 -12.31
C LEU A 191 -13.91 -21.58 -10.93
N SER A 192 -14.49 -22.14 -9.87
CA SER A 192 -14.22 -21.71 -8.50
C SER A 192 -12.75 -21.97 -8.13
N GLU A 193 -12.24 -23.17 -8.44
CA GLU A 193 -10.83 -23.51 -8.22
C GLU A 193 -9.90 -22.53 -8.96
N VAL A 194 -10.12 -22.31 -10.24
CA VAL A 194 -9.27 -21.45 -11.07
C VAL A 194 -9.38 -19.99 -10.62
N SER A 195 -10.56 -19.51 -10.21
CA SER A 195 -10.77 -18.15 -9.67
C SER A 195 -9.94 -17.91 -8.39
N LEU A 196 -9.92 -18.88 -7.48
CA LEU A 196 -9.13 -18.81 -6.24
C LEU A 196 -7.63 -18.87 -6.53
N LEU A 197 -7.19 -19.71 -7.47
CA LEU A 197 -5.80 -19.74 -7.92
C LEU A 197 -5.39 -18.40 -8.54
N GLN A 198 -6.24 -17.78 -9.35
CA GLN A 198 -5.99 -16.44 -9.89
C GLN A 198 -5.87 -15.40 -8.79
N TRP A 199 -6.82 -15.37 -7.86
CA TRP A 199 -6.78 -14.45 -6.74
C TRP A 199 -5.49 -14.59 -5.92
N ASN A 200 -5.07 -15.83 -5.61
CA ASN A 200 -3.82 -16.10 -4.91
C ASN A 200 -2.60 -15.59 -5.71
N ASN A 201 -2.50 -15.93 -7.00
CA ASN A 201 -1.36 -15.50 -7.82
C ASN A 201 -1.25 -13.97 -7.92
N TYR A 202 -2.38 -13.24 -8.07
CA TYR A 202 -2.37 -11.77 -8.07
C TYR A 202 -1.99 -11.20 -6.71
N ARG A 203 -2.48 -11.78 -5.61
CA ARG A 203 -2.11 -11.39 -4.25
C ARG A 203 -0.63 -11.64 -3.96
N ASP A 204 -0.08 -12.73 -4.46
CA ASP A 204 1.33 -13.06 -4.28
C ASP A 204 2.27 -12.01 -4.91
N LEU A 205 1.88 -11.39 -6.01
CA LEU A 205 2.64 -10.27 -6.59
C LEU A 205 2.68 -9.06 -5.65
N ASP A 206 1.70 -8.91 -4.76
CA ASP A 206 1.60 -7.78 -3.83
C ASP A 206 2.24 -8.06 -2.44
N THR A 207 2.71 -9.28 -2.20
CA THR A 207 3.36 -9.67 -0.92
C THR A 207 4.68 -8.96 -0.64
N THR A 208 5.31 -8.41 -1.65
CA THR A 208 6.54 -7.60 -1.53
C THR A 208 6.25 -6.10 -1.46
N ASN A 209 4.99 -5.69 -1.56
CA ASN A 209 4.55 -4.30 -1.52
C ASN A 209 4.24 -3.85 -0.08
N GLU A 210 5.15 -3.08 0.53
CA GLU A 210 5.09 -2.65 1.93
C GLU A 210 3.82 -1.89 2.33
N VAL A 211 3.09 -1.33 1.36
CA VAL A 211 1.87 -0.56 1.61
C VAL A 211 0.59 -1.38 1.42
N SER A 212 0.70 -2.66 1.06
CA SER A 212 -0.40 -3.60 0.89
C SER A 212 -0.72 -4.35 2.18
N HIS A 213 -1.99 -4.73 2.36
CA HIS A 213 -2.41 -5.68 3.39
C HIS A 213 -1.80 -7.08 3.19
N ALA A 214 -1.43 -7.44 1.94
CA ALA A 214 -0.78 -8.71 1.64
C ALA A 214 0.72 -8.74 2.01
N TYR A 215 1.30 -7.61 2.44
CA TYR A 215 2.73 -7.51 2.67
C TYR A 215 3.27 -8.53 3.67
N LEU A 216 4.28 -9.26 3.26
CA LEU A 216 5.03 -10.19 4.10
C LEU A 216 6.44 -9.67 4.37
N TYR A 217 7.21 -9.46 3.31
CA TYR A 217 8.59 -8.94 3.36
C TYR A 217 9.06 -8.61 1.93
N PRO A 218 10.14 -7.81 1.78
CA PRO A 218 10.57 -7.35 0.45
C PRO A 218 11.23 -8.43 -0.41
N PHE A 219 11.47 -9.63 0.13
CA PHE A 219 12.15 -10.73 -0.58
C PHE A 219 11.64 -12.09 -0.13
N ILE A 220 11.67 -13.06 -1.04
CA ILE A 220 11.26 -14.45 -0.78
C ILE A 220 12.47 -15.27 -0.39
N SER A 221 12.54 -15.66 0.87
CA SER A 221 13.59 -16.57 1.37
C SER A 221 13.15 -17.27 2.65
N GLY A 222 13.12 -18.60 2.63
CA GLY A 222 12.89 -19.42 3.84
C GLY A 222 14.12 -19.59 4.73
N LYS A 223 15.34 -19.34 4.23
CA LYS A 223 16.63 -19.46 4.92
C LYS A 223 17.48 -18.23 4.63
N LYS A 224 18.53 -18.00 5.44
CA LYS A 224 19.54 -16.99 5.11
C LYS A 224 20.14 -17.29 3.74
N THR A 225 20.17 -16.28 2.87
CA THR A 225 20.69 -16.33 1.51
C THR A 225 21.59 -15.13 1.27
N THR A 226 22.33 -15.10 0.17
CA THR A 226 23.01 -13.88 -0.26
C THR A 226 21.99 -12.86 -0.77
N TYR A 227 22.37 -11.59 -0.80
CA TYR A 227 21.52 -10.51 -1.33
C TYR A 227 21.06 -10.79 -2.77
N LEU A 228 21.98 -11.22 -3.63
CA LEU A 228 21.68 -11.54 -5.04
C LEU A 228 20.73 -12.73 -5.16
N GLN A 229 20.96 -13.79 -4.36
CA GLN A 229 20.05 -14.94 -4.36
C GLN A 229 18.64 -14.55 -3.87
N ALA A 230 18.52 -13.67 -2.88
CA ALA A 230 17.23 -13.18 -2.41
C ALA A 230 16.49 -12.39 -3.51
N PHE A 231 17.21 -11.56 -4.26
CA PHE A 231 16.66 -10.87 -5.44
C PHE A 231 16.20 -11.87 -6.50
N ASP A 232 17.06 -12.79 -6.92
CA ASP A 232 16.75 -13.78 -7.96
C ASP A 232 15.55 -14.65 -7.57
N ASN A 233 15.49 -15.11 -6.31
CA ASN A 233 14.36 -15.90 -5.80
C ASN A 233 13.05 -15.11 -5.86
N THR A 234 13.09 -13.83 -5.50
CA THR A 234 11.90 -12.96 -5.52
C THR A 234 11.41 -12.74 -6.95
N VAL A 235 12.31 -12.41 -7.88
CA VAL A 235 11.96 -12.24 -9.30
C VAL A 235 11.46 -13.53 -9.92
N ASN A 236 12.07 -14.68 -9.61
CA ASN A 236 11.64 -15.98 -10.12
C ASN A 236 10.25 -16.38 -9.59
N SER A 237 9.95 -16.06 -8.33
CA SER A 237 8.60 -16.26 -7.78
C SER A 237 7.57 -15.39 -8.50
N GLN A 238 7.85 -14.08 -8.70
CA GLN A 238 6.97 -13.21 -9.48
C GLN A 238 6.74 -13.74 -10.90
N LYS A 239 7.80 -14.19 -11.58
CA LYS A 239 7.67 -14.81 -12.91
C LYS A 239 6.77 -16.04 -12.89
N SER A 240 6.92 -16.88 -11.85
CA SER A 240 6.08 -18.08 -11.70
C SER A 240 4.60 -17.72 -11.52
N SER A 241 4.28 -16.75 -10.64
CA SER A 241 2.91 -16.26 -10.45
C SER A 241 2.34 -15.67 -11.74
N ILE A 242 3.13 -14.87 -12.48
CA ILE A 242 2.71 -14.29 -13.79
C ILE A 242 2.42 -15.39 -14.82
N LEU A 243 3.28 -16.41 -14.93
CA LEU A 243 3.05 -17.53 -15.84
C LEU A 243 1.78 -18.31 -15.49
N ASN A 244 1.53 -18.54 -14.19
CA ASN A 244 0.30 -19.18 -13.72
C ASN A 244 -0.94 -18.31 -14.04
N ILE A 245 -0.87 -17.00 -13.84
CA ILE A 245 -1.93 -16.06 -14.21
C ILE A 245 -2.28 -16.18 -15.69
N ILE A 246 -1.29 -16.15 -16.56
CA ILE A 246 -1.49 -16.24 -18.03
C ILE A 246 -2.09 -17.60 -18.41
N LYS A 247 -1.56 -18.69 -17.83
CA LYS A 247 -2.06 -20.04 -18.07
C LYS A 247 -3.53 -20.20 -17.64
N ASN A 248 -3.84 -19.79 -16.41
CA ASN A 248 -5.18 -19.88 -15.87
C ASN A 248 -6.17 -18.98 -16.65
N GLN A 249 -5.73 -17.79 -17.08
CA GLN A 249 -6.55 -16.91 -17.91
C GLN A 249 -6.87 -17.56 -19.27
N SER A 250 -5.90 -18.24 -19.88
CA SER A 250 -6.14 -18.97 -21.12
C SER A 250 -7.14 -20.11 -20.94
N GLU A 251 -7.15 -20.78 -19.80
CA GLU A 251 -8.15 -21.80 -19.45
C GLU A 251 -9.54 -21.17 -19.31
N ILE A 252 -9.66 -20.04 -18.61
CA ILE A 252 -10.91 -19.30 -18.43
C ILE A 252 -11.45 -18.84 -19.79
N ASP A 253 -10.61 -18.24 -20.61
CA ASP A 253 -10.99 -17.76 -21.93
C ASP A 253 -11.52 -18.91 -22.82
N ASN A 254 -10.89 -20.08 -22.76
CA ASN A 254 -11.34 -21.26 -23.49
C ASN A 254 -12.73 -21.78 -23.03
N ASN A 255 -13.08 -21.60 -21.75
CA ASN A 255 -14.41 -21.99 -21.24
C ASN A 255 -15.53 -21.03 -21.71
N PHE A 256 -15.20 -19.79 -22.06
CA PHE A 256 -16.17 -18.78 -22.46
C PHE A 256 -16.01 -18.30 -23.90
N LEU A 257 -15.31 -19.06 -24.76
CA LEU A 257 -15.10 -18.70 -26.16
C LEU A 257 -16.42 -18.38 -26.86
N LEU A 258 -16.60 -17.10 -27.14
CA LEU A 258 -17.31 -16.62 -28.31
C LEU A 258 -16.23 -16.50 -29.39
N ASP A 259 -16.55 -16.87 -30.63
CA ASP A 259 -15.61 -16.86 -31.76
C ASP A 259 -15.09 -15.44 -32.09
N MET A 260 -14.38 -14.85 -31.12
CA MET A 260 -13.80 -13.53 -31.17
C MET A 260 -12.29 -13.63 -31.43
N ARG A 261 -11.90 -13.35 -32.65
CA ARG A 261 -10.50 -13.47 -33.10
C ARG A 261 -9.50 -12.53 -32.43
N ASP A 262 -9.95 -11.55 -31.61
CA ASP A 262 -9.12 -10.51 -31.01
C ASP A 262 -9.46 -10.17 -29.54
N GLY A 263 -9.77 -11.19 -28.72
CA GLY A 263 -9.80 -10.98 -27.28
C GLY A 263 -8.42 -10.55 -26.77
N SER A 264 -8.31 -9.44 -26.05
CA SER A 264 -7.04 -8.98 -25.47
C SER A 264 -6.55 -9.99 -24.45
N LYS A 265 -5.73 -10.95 -24.88
CA LYS A 265 -5.11 -11.93 -23.98
C LYS A 265 -4.16 -11.19 -23.05
N LEU A 266 -4.21 -11.49 -21.73
CA LEU A 266 -3.17 -11.12 -20.79
C LEU A 266 -1.84 -11.68 -21.30
N ASN A 267 -0.80 -10.87 -21.25
CA ASN A 267 0.54 -11.28 -21.63
C ASN A 267 1.57 -10.80 -20.58
N ALA A 268 2.78 -11.28 -20.68
CA ALA A 268 3.84 -10.94 -19.69
C ALA A 268 4.15 -9.44 -19.60
N ASN A 269 3.88 -8.66 -20.66
CA ASN A 269 4.12 -7.21 -20.68
C ASN A 269 3.06 -6.42 -19.89
N ASP A 270 1.96 -7.05 -19.49
CA ASP A 270 0.96 -6.42 -18.61
C ASP A 270 1.46 -6.35 -17.16
N PHE A 271 2.59 -6.97 -16.84
CA PHE A 271 3.16 -7.06 -15.50
C PHE A 271 4.55 -6.42 -15.44
N SER A 272 4.83 -5.72 -14.35
CA SER A 272 6.16 -5.20 -14.05
C SER A 272 6.88 -6.11 -13.07
N LEU A 273 8.07 -6.57 -13.44
CA LEU A 273 8.94 -7.31 -12.52
C LEU A 273 9.71 -6.34 -11.62
N LEU A 274 10.03 -6.81 -10.43
CA LEU A 274 10.88 -6.10 -9.48
C LEU A 274 12.26 -5.83 -10.09
N THR A 275 12.69 -4.56 -10.06
CA THR A 275 14.04 -4.18 -10.47
C THR A 275 15.04 -4.29 -9.31
N ASN A 276 16.34 -4.38 -9.60
CA ASN A 276 17.39 -4.34 -8.57
C ASN A 276 17.26 -3.09 -7.68
N LYS A 277 16.96 -1.94 -8.29
CA LYS A 277 16.78 -0.68 -7.58
C LYS A 277 15.59 -0.72 -6.63
N ASP A 278 14.44 -1.24 -7.06
CA ASP A 278 13.24 -1.35 -6.22
C ASP A 278 13.44 -2.37 -5.10
N PHE A 279 14.16 -3.47 -5.38
CA PHE A 279 14.55 -4.46 -4.39
C PHE A 279 15.44 -3.84 -3.31
N ALA A 280 16.48 -3.10 -3.69
CA ALA A 280 17.38 -2.40 -2.77
C ALA A 280 16.59 -1.42 -1.88
N LYS A 281 15.77 -0.56 -2.47
CA LYS A 281 14.95 0.41 -1.74
C LYS A 281 13.97 -0.25 -0.77
N SER A 282 13.34 -1.34 -1.19
CA SER A 282 12.39 -2.08 -0.34
C SER A 282 13.10 -2.80 0.81
N THR A 283 14.28 -3.38 0.56
CA THR A 283 15.12 -4.01 1.58
C THR A 283 15.59 -2.99 2.61
N PHE A 284 15.98 -1.79 2.18
CA PHE A 284 16.36 -0.71 3.08
C PHE A 284 15.17 -0.24 3.94
N SER A 285 14.02 0.00 3.33
CA SER A 285 12.79 0.38 4.04
C SER A 285 12.41 -0.67 5.09
N PHE A 286 12.56 -1.95 4.76
CA PHE A 286 12.35 -3.05 5.70
C PHE A 286 13.34 -3.00 6.87
N ALA A 287 14.63 -2.76 6.61
CA ALA A 287 15.64 -2.64 7.66
C ALA A 287 15.33 -1.47 8.62
N VAL A 288 14.92 -0.31 8.09
CA VAL A 288 14.44 0.83 8.89
C VAL A 288 13.23 0.44 9.74
N GLY A 289 12.29 -0.30 9.16
CA GLY A 289 11.13 -0.81 9.89
C GLY A 289 11.50 -1.78 11.02
N CYS A 290 12.50 -2.64 10.82
CA CYS A 290 13.04 -3.51 11.87
C CYS A 290 13.67 -2.69 13.02
N LEU A 291 14.44 -1.63 12.71
CA LEU A 291 15.03 -0.76 13.72
C LEU A 291 13.96 -0.07 14.58
N PHE A 292 12.84 0.33 14.00
CA PHE A 292 11.69 0.88 14.71
C PHE A 292 10.83 -0.16 15.43
N GLY A 293 11.06 -1.46 15.20
CA GLY A 293 10.24 -2.55 15.75
C GLY A 293 8.88 -2.69 15.05
N ARG A 294 8.78 -2.23 13.79
CA ARG A 294 7.59 -2.43 12.95
C ARG A 294 7.57 -3.82 12.32
N TRP A 295 8.73 -4.32 11.95
CA TRP A 295 8.93 -5.62 11.35
C TRP A 295 9.86 -6.49 12.20
N ASP A 296 9.70 -7.80 12.15
CA ASP A 296 10.61 -8.76 12.75
C ASP A 296 11.02 -9.81 11.71
N TYR A 297 12.29 -9.82 11.40
CA TYR A 297 12.83 -10.74 10.42
C TYR A 297 12.69 -12.21 10.85
N GLU A 298 12.80 -12.53 12.13
CA GLU A 298 12.76 -13.91 12.63
C GLU A 298 11.34 -14.49 12.60
N ARG A 299 10.32 -13.68 12.88
CA ARG A 299 8.91 -14.08 12.87
C ARG A 299 8.32 -14.25 11.46
N ARG A 300 8.95 -13.75 10.43
CA ARG A 300 8.49 -13.89 9.04
C ARG A 300 8.17 -15.33 8.64
N LEU A 301 8.88 -16.31 9.25
CA LEU A 301 8.69 -17.74 8.98
C LEU A 301 7.38 -18.29 9.55
N GLU A 302 6.75 -17.58 10.48
CA GLU A 302 5.47 -17.93 11.11
C GLU A 302 4.27 -17.29 10.37
N ALA A 303 4.50 -16.31 9.53
CA ALA A 303 3.47 -15.52 8.81
C ALA A 303 2.79 -16.27 7.64
N ASN A 304 3.05 -17.55 7.46
CA ASN A 304 2.57 -18.36 6.34
C ASN A 304 1.07 -18.72 6.37
N ASN A 305 0.30 -18.27 7.37
CA ASN A 305 -1.13 -18.54 7.47
C ASN A 305 -1.94 -17.29 7.12
N ILE A 306 -1.87 -16.85 5.86
CA ILE A 306 -2.86 -15.90 5.34
C ILE A 306 -4.12 -16.70 5.02
N GLU A 307 -5.27 -16.26 5.51
CA GLU A 307 -6.55 -16.86 5.15
C GLU A 307 -6.72 -16.88 3.62
N ASP A 308 -7.01 -18.05 3.06
CA ASP A 308 -7.20 -18.27 1.62
C ASP A 308 -8.64 -17.97 1.20
N ASP A 309 -9.31 -17.05 1.89
CA ASP A 309 -10.67 -16.60 1.57
C ASP A 309 -10.65 -15.17 1.02
N PRO A 310 -11.01 -14.96 -0.28
CA PRO A 310 -11.02 -13.64 -0.90
C PRO A 310 -12.05 -12.68 -0.29
N PHE A 311 -13.00 -13.18 0.47
CA PHE A 311 -14.02 -12.39 1.16
C PHE A 311 -13.66 -12.07 2.61
N SER A 312 -12.59 -12.61 3.14
CA SER A 312 -12.12 -12.31 4.48
C SER A 312 -11.68 -10.85 4.60
N ASN A 313 -12.06 -10.20 5.71
CA ASN A 313 -11.66 -8.82 5.96
C ASN A 313 -10.19 -8.76 6.43
N PRO A 314 -9.28 -8.14 5.71
CA PRO A 314 -7.88 -8.03 6.13
C PRO A 314 -7.67 -7.13 7.36
N GLY A 315 -8.66 -6.36 7.77
CA GLY A 315 -8.55 -5.39 8.86
C GLY A 315 -7.63 -4.21 8.53
N PHE A 316 -6.85 -3.75 9.50
CA PHE A 316 -5.86 -2.67 9.35
C PHE A 316 -4.46 -3.17 9.73
N ILE A 317 -4.13 -4.35 9.27
CA ILE A 317 -2.84 -5.02 9.55
C ILE A 317 -2.34 -5.72 8.29
N SER A 318 -1.03 -5.91 8.20
CA SER A 318 -0.43 -6.87 7.28
C SER A 318 0.20 -8.02 8.06
N PRO A 319 0.39 -9.21 7.48
CA PRO A 319 1.01 -10.35 8.17
C PRO A 319 2.42 -10.05 8.71
N ALA A 320 3.16 -9.15 8.05
CA ALA A 320 4.49 -8.73 8.49
C ALA A 320 4.45 -7.78 9.70
N LEU A 321 3.31 -7.13 9.98
CA LEU A 321 3.24 -6.10 11.02
C LEU A 321 3.29 -6.72 12.42
N ILE A 322 4.30 -6.31 13.18
CA ILE A 322 4.49 -6.72 14.58
C ILE A 322 4.31 -5.50 15.47
N ASP A 323 3.61 -5.69 16.56
CA ASP A 323 3.27 -4.60 17.49
C ASP A 323 4.09 -4.72 18.79
N ILE A 324 5.41 -4.94 18.66
CA ILE A 324 6.27 -5.17 19.81
C ILE A 324 7.33 -4.06 19.89
N ASN A 325 7.40 -3.38 21.05
CA ASN A 325 8.47 -2.44 21.41
C ASN A 325 8.82 -1.38 20.36
N LYS A 326 7.82 -0.72 19.81
CA LYS A 326 8.02 0.36 18.83
C LYS A 326 8.81 1.52 19.44
N LYS A 327 9.93 1.85 18.83
CA LYS A 327 10.69 3.05 19.16
C LYS A 327 10.01 4.26 18.50
N SER A 328 9.94 5.38 19.22
CA SER A 328 9.36 6.62 18.67
C SER A 328 10.38 7.46 17.93
N VAL A 329 11.65 7.37 18.31
CA VAL A 329 12.76 8.15 17.78
C VAL A 329 13.97 7.26 17.58
N LEU A 330 14.72 7.47 16.50
CA LEU A 330 16.00 6.82 16.21
C LEU A 330 16.98 7.80 15.58
N SER A 331 18.25 7.66 15.90
CA SER A 331 19.35 8.07 15.02
C SER A 331 19.73 6.87 14.19
N ILE A 332 19.56 6.96 12.87
CA ILE A 332 19.85 5.86 11.94
C ILE A 332 21.18 6.18 11.25
N ASP A 333 22.14 5.27 11.38
CA ASP A 333 23.44 5.32 10.73
C ASP A 333 23.69 4.06 9.90
N SER A 334 24.80 4.03 9.18
CA SER A 334 25.17 2.88 8.36
C SER A 334 25.39 1.62 9.20
N GLU A 335 25.93 1.73 10.40
CA GLU A 335 26.22 0.60 11.28
C GLU A 335 24.92 -0.10 11.74
N SER A 336 23.92 0.67 12.15
CA SER A 336 22.62 0.14 12.57
C SER A 336 21.88 -0.57 11.42
N ILE A 337 21.93 -0.02 10.21
CA ILE A 337 21.37 -0.67 9.00
C ILE A 337 22.16 -1.92 8.67
N SER A 338 23.51 -1.84 8.67
CA SER A 338 24.38 -3.00 8.40
C SER A 338 24.15 -4.13 9.39
N SER A 339 23.93 -3.82 10.66
CA SER A 339 23.61 -4.81 11.69
C SER A 339 22.34 -5.59 11.36
N VAL A 340 21.29 -4.91 10.94
CA VAL A 340 20.03 -5.56 10.51
C VAL A 340 20.26 -6.40 9.26
N LEU A 341 20.88 -5.84 8.22
CA LEU A 341 21.06 -6.54 6.95
C LEU A 341 22.01 -7.75 7.07
N ASN A 342 23.04 -7.69 7.92
CA ASN A 342 23.91 -8.81 8.25
C ASN A 342 23.18 -9.92 9.04
N SER A 343 22.10 -9.59 9.75
CA SER A 343 21.23 -10.61 10.34
C SER A 343 20.38 -11.34 9.30
N ILE A 344 20.10 -10.67 8.17
CA ILE A 344 19.25 -11.15 7.09
C ILE A 344 20.04 -11.96 6.06
N PHE A 345 21.17 -11.40 5.57
CA PHE A 345 22.01 -12.02 4.53
C PHE A 345 23.19 -12.77 5.12
N ILE A 346 23.63 -13.80 4.43
CA ILE A 346 24.74 -14.68 4.93
C ILE A 346 26.15 -14.10 4.68
N ASP A 347 26.25 -13.08 3.85
CA ASP A 347 27.52 -12.48 3.48
C ASP A 347 27.46 -10.96 3.48
N ASN A 348 28.62 -10.31 3.59
CA ASN A 348 28.72 -8.84 3.59
C ASN A 348 28.81 -8.26 2.16
N THR A 349 28.70 -9.07 1.11
CA THR A 349 28.78 -8.59 -0.28
C THR A 349 27.53 -7.78 -0.67
N TRP A 350 26.51 -7.83 0.16
CA TRP A 350 25.29 -7.04 -0.04
C TRP A 350 25.58 -5.53 -0.08
N GLU A 351 26.56 -5.02 0.69
CA GLU A 351 26.87 -3.58 0.74
C GLU A 351 27.24 -3.02 -0.64
N THR A 352 28.14 -3.70 -1.34
CA THR A 352 28.59 -3.27 -2.68
C THR A 352 27.45 -3.36 -3.71
N SER A 353 26.67 -4.44 -3.67
CA SER A 353 25.54 -4.63 -4.58
C SER A 353 24.44 -3.60 -4.30
N PHE A 354 24.14 -3.39 -3.03
CA PHE A 354 23.16 -2.44 -2.57
C PHE A 354 23.51 -1.00 -2.97
N ALA A 355 24.73 -0.53 -2.69
CA ALA A 355 25.20 0.82 -3.05
C ALA A 355 25.08 1.04 -4.58
N LYS A 356 25.49 0.06 -5.38
CA LYS A 356 25.33 0.09 -6.83
C LYS A 356 23.86 0.21 -7.26
N ASP A 357 22.98 -0.59 -6.64
CA ASP A 357 21.58 -0.69 -7.03
C ASP A 357 20.80 0.58 -6.67
N ILE A 358 21.05 1.19 -5.51
CA ILE A 358 20.45 2.46 -5.11
C ILE A 358 21.06 3.67 -5.83
N GLY A 359 22.28 3.55 -6.36
CA GLY A 359 22.99 4.62 -7.05
C GLY A 359 23.56 5.69 -6.10
N PHE A 360 23.99 5.31 -4.92
CA PHE A 360 24.68 6.13 -3.94
C PHE A 360 25.99 5.45 -3.52
N ASP A 361 27.04 6.25 -3.30
CA ASP A 361 28.35 5.74 -2.98
C ASP A 361 28.44 5.12 -1.58
N ASP A 362 27.53 5.54 -0.67
CA ASP A 362 27.53 5.15 0.74
C ASP A 362 26.11 5.23 1.31
N ILE A 363 25.82 4.32 2.24
CA ILE A 363 24.53 4.19 2.93
C ILE A 363 24.24 5.45 3.76
N SER A 364 25.23 6.04 4.43
CA SER A 364 25.07 7.24 5.24
C SER A 364 24.60 8.42 4.39
N TYR A 365 25.12 8.51 3.17
CA TYR A 365 24.71 9.52 2.22
C TYR A 365 23.24 9.32 1.79
N TYR A 366 22.82 8.08 1.54
CA TYR A 366 21.44 7.75 1.18
C TYR A 366 20.45 8.07 2.32
N ILE A 367 20.84 7.84 3.58
CA ILE A 367 20.00 8.15 4.75
C ILE A 367 19.79 9.66 4.89
N ASN A 368 20.84 10.46 4.74
CA ASN A 368 20.84 11.86 5.15
C ASN A 368 20.53 12.86 4.02
N LYS A 369 20.52 12.44 2.76
CA LYS A 369 20.24 13.33 1.63
C LYS A 369 18.74 13.51 1.36
N VAL A 370 18.38 14.72 0.94
CA VAL A 370 17.00 15.09 0.56
C VAL A 370 16.44 14.15 -0.53
N ASN A 371 17.26 13.77 -1.50
CA ASN A 371 16.89 12.84 -2.58
C ASN A 371 17.19 11.37 -2.24
N GLY A 372 17.48 11.06 -0.99
CA GLY A 372 17.78 9.72 -0.50
C GLY A 372 16.55 8.98 -0.01
N PHE A 373 16.71 8.30 1.13
CA PHE A 373 15.69 7.43 1.70
C PHE A 373 14.34 8.11 1.90
N PHE A 374 14.30 9.34 2.42
CA PHE A 374 13.03 10.02 2.68
C PHE A 374 12.24 10.28 1.39
N ASN A 375 12.92 10.67 0.30
CA ASN A 375 12.26 10.83 -0.99
C ASN A 375 11.69 9.51 -1.53
N ASP A 376 12.43 8.41 -1.40
CA ASP A 376 11.94 7.10 -1.79
C ASP A 376 10.78 6.63 -0.90
N HIS A 377 10.83 6.93 0.40
CA HIS A 377 9.74 6.69 1.33
C HIS A 377 8.48 7.48 0.96
N LEU A 378 8.61 8.78 0.65
CA LEU A 378 7.49 9.60 0.17
C LEU A 378 6.87 9.04 -1.10
N ASN A 379 7.68 8.62 -2.07
CA ASN A 379 7.20 8.05 -3.32
C ASN A 379 6.44 6.73 -3.10
N LYS A 380 6.93 5.88 -2.22
CA LYS A 380 6.28 4.61 -1.84
C LYS A 380 4.98 4.85 -1.07
N TYR A 381 5.00 5.79 -0.11
CA TYR A 381 3.85 6.15 0.72
C TYR A 381 3.06 7.31 0.10
N THR A 382 2.69 7.12 -1.17
CA THR A 382 1.88 8.07 -1.94
C THR A 382 0.81 7.32 -2.73
N LYS A 383 -0.43 7.74 -2.62
CA LYS A 383 -1.53 7.24 -3.47
C LYS A 383 -2.46 8.40 -3.86
N SER A 384 -2.81 8.48 -5.13
CA SER A 384 -3.74 9.49 -5.64
C SER A 384 -3.39 10.94 -5.24
N LYS A 385 -2.10 11.31 -5.29
CA LYS A 385 -1.56 12.63 -4.91
C LYS A 385 -1.60 12.93 -3.40
N ARG A 386 -1.89 11.94 -2.57
CA ARG A 386 -1.83 12.06 -1.12
C ARG A 386 -0.60 11.31 -0.61
N TYR A 387 0.19 11.99 0.22
CA TYR A 387 1.33 11.43 0.92
C TYR A 387 0.89 10.97 2.31
N PHE A 388 1.38 9.79 2.73
CA PHE A 388 1.13 9.23 4.06
C PHE A 388 2.40 8.59 4.64
N PRO A 389 3.54 9.33 4.65
CA PRO A 389 4.79 8.80 5.19
C PRO A 389 4.66 8.51 6.68
N ILE A 390 5.31 7.44 7.11
CA ILE A 390 5.30 7.00 8.50
C ILE A 390 6.63 7.24 9.22
N TYR A 391 7.70 7.51 8.46
CA TYR A 391 8.99 7.90 8.98
C TYR A 391 9.29 9.35 8.56
N TRP A 392 9.61 10.19 9.55
CA TRP A 392 9.86 11.61 9.30
C TRP A 392 11.24 12.00 9.80
N PRO A 393 12.08 12.65 8.97
CA PRO A 393 13.36 13.18 9.41
C PRO A 393 13.16 14.50 10.16
N LEU A 394 13.81 14.62 11.32
CA LEU A 394 14.05 15.87 12.02
C LEU A 394 15.56 16.11 11.97
N GLN A 395 16.01 17.21 11.36
CA GLN A 395 17.43 17.38 11.05
C GLN A 395 17.92 18.79 11.32
N THR A 396 19.23 18.92 11.52
CA THR A 396 19.93 20.22 11.54
C THR A 396 19.80 20.91 10.17
N ILE A 397 20.05 22.20 10.10
CA ILE A 397 19.88 23.00 8.87
C ILE A 397 20.72 22.45 7.72
N SER A 398 21.97 22.05 7.99
CA SER A 398 22.85 21.45 6.98
C SER A 398 22.52 19.98 6.66
N GLY A 399 21.73 19.30 7.51
CA GLY A 399 21.49 17.86 7.46
C GLY A 399 22.65 17.04 8.05
N SER A 400 23.60 17.66 8.77
CA SER A 400 24.73 16.97 9.38
C SER A 400 24.33 16.02 10.51
N TYR A 401 23.15 16.23 11.09
CA TYR A 401 22.57 15.34 12.08
C TYR A 401 21.08 15.18 11.85
N THR A 402 20.63 13.93 11.76
CA THR A 402 19.23 13.58 11.48
C THR A 402 18.71 12.61 12.52
N LEU A 403 17.56 12.92 13.09
CA LEU A 403 16.76 12.00 13.88
C LEU A 403 15.53 11.58 13.07
N TRP A 404 15.17 10.32 13.16
CA TRP A 404 13.98 9.78 12.52
C TRP A 404 12.91 9.53 13.55
N VAL A 405 11.69 9.99 13.30
CA VAL A 405 10.52 9.76 14.15
C VAL A 405 9.51 8.87 13.44
N TYR A 406 8.87 8.00 14.22
CA TYR A 406 7.87 7.08 13.71
C TYR A 406 6.46 7.58 14.01
N TYR A 407 5.67 7.86 12.98
CA TYR A 407 4.35 8.50 13.07
C TYR A 407 3.42 7.83 14.10
N HIS A 408 3.28 6.50 14.07
CA HIS A 408 2.38 5.78 14.97
C HIS A 408 2.82 5.75 16.45
N SER A 409 4.04 6.14 16.73
CA SER A 409 4.60 6.21 18.09
C SER A 409 4.71 7.64 18.59
N LEU A 410 4.27 8.65 17.82
CA LEU A 410 4.29 10.04 18.22
C LEU A 410 3.41 10.27 19.44
N ASN A 411 3.94 10.99 20.42
CA ASN A 411 3.26 11.38 21.64
C ASN A 411 3.80 12.73 22.14
N GLN A 412 3.26 13.23 23.23
CA GLN A 412 3.66 14.53 23.78
C GLN A 412 5.13 14.58 24.23
N GLN A 413 5.75 13.42 24.52
CA GLN A 413 7.15 13.34 24.97
C GLN A 413 8.13 13.19 23.81
N THR A 414 7.68 12.94 22.59
CA THR A 414 8.55 12.62 21.43
C THR A 414 9.66 13.67 21.24
N LEU A 415 9.34 14.96 21.28
CA LEU A 415 10.34 16.00 21.07
C LEU A 415 11.32 16.12 22.27
N TYR A 416 10.86 15.85 23.49
CA TYR A 416 11.74 15.76 24.65
C TYR A 416 12.68 14.55 24.56
N THR A 417 12.19 13.41 24.08
CA THR A 417 12.99 12.22 23.78
C THR A 417 14.07 12.55 22.75
N CYS A 418 13.74 13.26 21.67
CA CYS A 418 14.74 13.72 20.69
C CYS A 418 15.87 14.51 21.35
N VAL A 419 15.52 15.40 22.25
CA VAL A 419 16.51 16.25 22.93
C VAL A 419 17.33 15.45 23.95
N ASN A 420 16.64 14.80 24.90
CA ASN A 420 17.32 14.24 26.08
C ASN A 420 18.13 12.98 25.76
N ASP A 421 17.57 12.11 24.87
CA ASP A 421 18.15 10.79 24.63
C ASP A 421 19.10 10.79 23.41
N PHE A 422 19.04 11.82 22.56
CA PHE A 422 19.82 11.85 21.31
C PHE A 422 20.66 13.14 21.16
N ILE A 423 20.05 14.33 21.24
CA ILE A 423 20.78 15.57 20.93
C ILE A 423 21.75 15.94 22.05
N GLU A 424 21.34 15.88 23.32
CA GLU A 424 22.21 16.19 24.43
C GLU A 424 23.43 15.25 24.52
N PRO A 425 23.29 13.92 24.41
CA PRO A 425 24.44 13.02 24.34
C PRO A 425 25.36 13.31 23.15
N LYS A 426 24.78 13.53 21.94
CA LYS A 426 25.58 13.87 20.75
C LYS A 426 26.33 15.19 20.93
N LEU A 427 25.67 16.20 21.49
CA LEU A 427 26.26 17.50 21.77
C LEU A 427 27.43 17.40 22.76
N ALA A 428 27.28 16.56 23.80
CA ALA A 428 28.35 16.31 24.76
C ALA A 428 29.60 15.70 24.09
N ILE A 429 29.42 14.70 23.23
CA ILE A 429 30.49 14.07 22.45
C ILE A 429 31.19 15.12 21.55
N VAL A 430 30.40 15.82 20.71
CA VAL A 430 30.93 16.81 19.77
C VAL A 430 31.68 17.92 20.49
N THR A 431 31.19 18.38 21.65
CA THR A 431 31.87 19.40 22.48
C THR A 431 33.17 18.86 23.04
N ALA A 432 33.22 17.61 23.49
CA ALA A 432 34.45 17.00 24.01
C ALA A 432 35.51 16.84 22.90
N ASP A 433 35.13 16.35 21.73
CA ASP A 433 36.02 16.19 20.57
C ASP A 433 36.54 17.55 20.08
N LEU A 434 35.68 18.56 20.01
CA LEU A 434 36.04 19.93 19.66
C LEU A 434 37.07 20.53 20.63
N ASN A 435 36.86 20.35 21.92
CA ASN A 435 37.80 20.83 22.94
C ASN A 435 39.12 20.05 22.84
N GLY A 436 39.09 18.74 22.65
CA GLY A 436 40.30 17.94 22.43
C GLY A 436 41.14 18.41 21.24
N LEU A 437 40.50 18.84 20.14
CA LEU A 437 41.22 19.42 19.00
C LEU A 437 41.71 20.85 19.29
N ARG A 438 40.95 21.65 20.01
CA ARG A 438 41.33 23.03 20.39
C ARG A 438 42.56 23.05 21.29
N ASP A 439 42.68 22.10 22.20
CA ASP A 439 43.78 22.01 23.17
C ASP A 439 45.09 21.52 22.55
N LYS A 440 45.10 21.02 21.31
CA LYS A 440 46.33 20.66 20.61
C LYS A 440 47.14 21.88 20.24
N SER A 441 48.43 21.85 20.59
CA SER A 441 49.38 22.94 20.32
C SER A 441 49.69 23.09 18.81
N THR A 442 49.59 21.99 18.05
CA THR A 442 49.77 21.93 16.59
C THR A 442 48.73 20.99 16.00
N ARG A 443 48.13 21.39 14.89
CA ARG A 443 47.13 20.61 14.18
C ARG A 443 47.55 20.42 12.72
N SER A 444 47.22 19.26 12.16
CA SER A 444 47.31 19.01 10.73
C SER A 444 46.22 19.77 9.96
N THR A 445 46.34 19.82 8.64
CA THR A 445 45.31 20.44 7.77
C THR A 445 43.97 19.70 7.87
N GLU A 446 43.98 18.38 8.05
CA GLU A 446 42.82 17.55 8.26
C GLU A 446 42.16 17.86 9.61
N GLU A 447 42.97 17.99 10.68
CA GLU A 447 42.48 18.35 12.03
C GLU A 447 41.90 19.76 12.08
N GLU A 448 42.43 20.73 11.31
CA GLU A 448 41.82 22.06 11.19
C GLU A 448 40.45 22.02 10.46
N LYS A 449 40.31 21.20 9.43
CA LYS A 449 39.01 20.98 8.77
C LYS A 449 38.01 20.31 9.70
N GLU A 450 38.45 19.29 10.45
CA GLU A 450 37.63 18.60 11.42
C GLU A 450 37.20 19.52 12.57
N LEU A 451 38.08 20.36 13.04
CA LEU A 451 37.77 21.38 14.06
C LEU A 451 36.69 22.36 13.57
N ALA A 452 36.78 22.83 12.33
CA ALA A 452 35.77 23.69 11.74
C ALA A 452 34.43 22.97 11.63
N HIS A 453 34.45 21.73 11.12
CA HIS A 453 33.24 20.88 10.96
C HIS A 453 32.56 20.63 12.32
N LEU A 454 33.31 20.25 13.36
CA LEU A 454 32.78 20.03 14.70
C LEU A 454 32.23 21.32 15.33
N ALA A 455 32.84 22.46 15.07
CA ALA A 455 32.36 23.76 15.58
C ALA A 455 31.00 24.13 14.93
N ASP A 456 30.87 23.92 13.62
CA ASP A 456 29.61 24.14 12.89
C ASP A 456 28.51 23.18 13.37
N LEU A 457 28.86 21.90 13.52
CA LEU A 457 27.93 20.88 14.03
C LEU A 457 27.49 21.18 15.49
N GLU A 458 28.39 21.61 16.36
CA GLU A 458 28.04 22.02 17.73
C GLU A 458 27.02 23.17 17.74
N ALA A 459 27.24 24.19 16.90
CA ALA A 459 26.35 25.33 16.78
C ALA A 459 24.95 24.90 16.28
N GLU A 460 24.90 24.10 15.23
CA GLU A 460 23.64 23.57 14.66
C GLU A 460 22.87 22.67 15.63
N LEU A 461 23.58 21.80 16.38
CA LEU A 461 22.96 20.96 17.41
C LEU A 461 22.32 21.77 18.52
N ARG A 462 23.00 22.87 18.96
CA ARG A 462 22.46 23.80 19.97
C ARG A 462 21.18 24.48 19.46
N GLU A 463 21.17 24.94 18.22
CA GLU A 463 20.00 25.56 17.61
C GLU A 463 18.86 24.54 17.45
N PHE A 464 19.14 23.36 16.92
CA PHE A 464 18.20 22.27 16.77
C PHE A 464 17.55 21.86 18.10
N ARG A 465 18.35 21.68 19.15
CA ARG A 465 17.88 21.46 20.53
C ARG A 465 16.91 22.54 20.99
N ASN A 466 17.32 23.82 20.85
CA ASN A 466 16.52 24.94 21.31
C ASN A 466 15.17 25.03 20.57
N GLU A 467 15.19 24.79 19.28
CA GLU A 467 13.97 24.79 18.47
C GLU A 467 13.01 23.63 18.86
N LEU A 468 13.53 22.42 19.05
CA LEU A 468 12.71 21.30 19.51
C LEU A 468 12.13 21.56 20.91
N LEU A 469 12.89 22.11 21.85
CA LEU A 469 12.39 22.49 23.17
C LEU A 469 11.32 23.60 23.10
N ARG A 470 11.47 24.54 22.17
CA ARG A 470 10.47 25.57 21.92
C ARG A 470 9.16 24.98 21.43
N LEU A 471 9.23 24.06 20.46
CA LEU A 471 8.07 23.39 19.87
C LEU A 471 7.42 22.41 20.85
N ALA A 472 8.21 21.71 21.67
CA ALA A 472 7.71 20.70 22.61
C ALA A 472 6.66 21.24 23.57
N LYS A 473 6.71 22.54 23.94
CA LYS A 473 5.73 23.18 24.81
C LYS A 473 4.33 23.21 24.23
N PHE A 474 4.22 23.21 22.91
CA PHE A 474 2.94 23.29 22.17
C PHE A 474 2.61 21.97 21.45
N TRP A 475 3.52 21.02 21.47
CA TRP A 475 3.38 19.76 20.76
C TRP A 475 2.31 18.86 21.37
N LYS A 476 1.23 18.68 20.64
CA LYS A 476 0.09 17.82 20.99
C LYS A 476 -0.31 17.01 19.75
N PRO A 477 0.47 15.97 19.42
CA PRO A 477 0.17 15.18 18.22
C PRO A 477 -1.21 14.52 18.35
N ASN A 478 -2.01 14.65 17.30
CA ASN A 478 -3.28 13.97 17.17
C ASN A 478 -3.26 13.12 15.91
N LEU A 479 -3.02 11.83 16.06
CA LEU A 479 -2.93 10.88 14.95
C LEU A 479 -4.25 10.67 14.19
N ASN A 480 -5.34 11.31 14.62
CA ASN A 480 -6.64 11.27 13.94
C ASN A 480 -6.85 12.44 12.98
N ASP A 481 -6.06 13.48 13.09
CA ASP A 481 -6.28 14.70 12.28
C ASP A 481 -5.58 14.64 10.91
N GLY A 482 -4.73 13.65 10.67
CA GLY A 482 -4.11 13.31 9.39
C GLY A 482 -3.08 14.33 8.90
#